data_e087dde646b228de284d29688f89f170
#
_entry.id   e087dde646b228de284d29688f89f170
#
_cell.length_a   1.000
_cell.length_b   1.000
_cell.length_c   1.000
_cell.angle_alpha   90.00
_cell.angle_beta   90.00
_cell.angle_gamma   90.00
#
_symmetry.space_group_name_H-M   'P 1'
#
loop_
_entity.id
_entity.type
_entity.pdbx_description
1 polymer ?
#
loop_
_entity_poly.entity_id
_entity_poly.type
_entity_poly.pdbx_seq_one_letter_code
_entity_poly.pdbx_strand_id
1 'polypeptide(L)'
;MPASPIRKLTPFADQAKKDGKKVYHLNIGQPDIETPEGMLNAIKNIDFNVWAYTPSEGTLAYRLKLTEYYNKLGYNISPENILVTVGGSEAITIAMQTCVNEGDEIIIPEPFYANYNGFACMSNVVVKPILSYIENGFALPPIAEFEKLITEKTKAIIICNPNNPTGYLYSREELEALKTLCVKYDLFLFSDEAYREFCYDGREFISPMHLDGLDENVVIMDTVSKRYSACGARLGCLITKNKEVIASGLKFAQARLSPGMVEQIAGAAAVDTPDSYFEKVNTEYTLRRDTLVKRLNSIEGVYCPNPGGAFYVVAKFPIDDADKFCQWILEKFSHNNQTVMMAPATGFYSTPGSGKNEVRMAYVLNTDDLNAAMDCLEIALQQYPGRVV
;
A
#
# COMPACT_ATOMS: atom_id res chain seq x y z
N MET A 1 17.02 -4.27 11.86
CA MET A 1 15.92 -4.22 10.89
C MET A 1 15.15 -5.53 10.92
N PRO A 2 13.82 -5.55 11.06
CA PRO A 2 13.03 -6.79 11.07
C PRO A 2 13.03 -7.47 9.71
N ALA A 3 12.92 -8.82 9.69
CA ALA A 3 12.78 -9.58 8.45
C ALA A 3 11.41 -9.30 7.81
N SER A 4 11.34 -9.34 6.47
CA SER A 4 10.07 -9.13 5.75
C SER A 4 9.09 -10.28 6.02
N PRO A 5 7.92 -10.02 6.61
CA PRO A 5 6.95 -11.07 6.91
C PRO A 5 6.34 -11.69 5.64
N ILE A 6 6.34 -10.95 4.53
CA ILE A 6 5.81 -11.39 3.24
C ILE A 6 6.79 -12.34 2.54
N ARG A 7 8.10 -12.08 2.66
CA ARG A 7 9.14 -12.82 1.92
C ARG A 7 9.66 -14.05 2.64
N LYS A 8 9.40 -14.22 3.94
CA LYS A 8 9.86 -15.36 4.72
C LYS A 8 9.37 -16.72 4.19
N LEU A 9 8.24 -16.73 3.48
CA LEU A 9 7.67 -17.94 2.89
C LEU A 9 8.19 -18.26 1.47
N THR A 10 8.96 -17.36 0.85
CA THR A 10 9.49 -17.56 -0.51
C THR A 10 10.26 -18.88 -0.68
N PRO A 11 11.17 -19.29 0.25
CA PRO A 11 11.89 -20.55 0.09
C PRO A 11 10.97 -21.77 0.00
N PHE A 12 9.86 -21.77 0.76
CA PHE A 12 8.88 -22.88 0.76
C PHE A 12 8.09 -22.92 -0.56
N ALA A 13 7.70 -21.77 -1.09
CA ALA A 13 7.05 -21.67 -2.40
C ALA A 13 7.98 -22.12 -3.53
N ASP A 14 9.26 -21.74 -3.48
CA ASP A 14 10.25 -22.16 -4.46
C ASP A 14 10.51 -23.67 -4.40
N GLN A 15 10.51 -24.26 -3.20
CA GLN A 15 10.59 -25.71 -3.06
C GLN A 15 9.34 -26.40 -3.62
N ALA A 16 8.14 -25.90 -3.32
CA ALA A 16 6.89 -26.43 -3.86
C ALA A 16 6.88 -26.44 -5.41
N LYS A 17 7.39 -25.38 -6.03
CA LYS A 17 7.55 -25.32 -7.50
C LYS A 17 8.55 -26.36 -8.01
N LYS A 18 9.68 -26.54 -7.34
CA LYS A 18 10.68 -27.59 -7.71
C LYS A 18 10.09 -28.98 -7.60
N ASP A 19 9.18 -29.20 -6.64
CA ASP A 19 8.45 -30.46 -6.46
C ASP A 19 7.30 -30.63 -7.48
N GLY A 20 7.17 -29.75 -8.48
CA GLY A 20 6.18 -29.82 -9.56
C GLY A 20 4.80 -29.25 -9.22
N LYS A 21 4.65 -28.54 -8.11
CA LYS A 21 3.37 -27.91 -7.73
C LYS A 21 3.21 -26.55 -8.44
N LYS A 22 2.01 -26.26 -8.94
CA LYS A 22 1.61 -24.89 -9.32
C LYS A 22 1.31 -24.11 -8.04
N VAL A 23 1.98 -22.97 -7.82
CA VAL A 23 1.76 -22.10 -6.66
C VAL A 23 0.98 -20.87 -7.11
N TYR A 24 -0.23 -20.67 -6.57
CA TYR A 24 -1.01 -19.45 -6.76
C TYR A 24 -0.52 -18.37 -5.79
N HIS A 25 0.03 -17.27 -6.31
CA HIS A 25 0.62 -16.20 -5.51
C HIS A 25 -0.42 -15.14 -5.14
N LEU A 26 -1.04 -15.26 -3.97
CA LEU A 26 -1.93 -14.24 -3.38
C LEU A 26 -1.21 -13.38 -2.33
N ASN A 27 0.10 -13.58 -2.15
CA ASN A 27 0.91 -12.90 -1.14
C ASN A 27 1.53 -11.59 -1.63
N ILE A 28 1.56 -11.32 -2.94
CA ILE A 28 2.21 -10.14 -3.53
C ILE A 28 1.16 -9.28 -4.25
N GLY A 29 1.13 -7.99 -3.91
CA GLY A 29 0.29 -7.00 -4.57
C GLY A 29 1.01 -6.37 -5.77
N GLN A 30 1.26 -7.14 -6.80
CA GLN A 30 1.75 -6.65 -8.07
C GLN A 30 0.65 -6.75 -9.11
N PRO A 31 0.12 -5.62 -9.62
CA PRO A 31 -0.87 -5.63 -10.68
C PRO A 31 -0.37 -6.38 -11.92
N ASP A 32 -1.27 -7.09 -12.60
CA ASP A 32 -1.01 -7.88 -13.81
C ASP A 32 -1.69 -7.30 -15.06
N ILE A 33 -2.51 -6.26 -14.91
CA ILE A 33 -3.12 -5.55 -16.04
C ILE A 33 -2.02 -4.79 -16.78
N GLU A 34 -2.11 -4.75 -18.09
CA GLU A 34 -1.10 -4.14 -18.94
C GLU A 34 -0.81 -2.68 -18.56
N THR A 35 0.48 -2.34 -18.54
CA THR A 35 0.95 -0.95 -18.39
C THR A 35 0.42 -0.11 -19.56
N PRO A 36 -0.02 1.15 -19.34
CA PRO A 36 -0.53 2.00 -20.41
C PRO A 36 0.43 2.10 -21.59
N GLU A 37 -0.12 1.96 -22.79
CA GLU A 37 0.67 1.97 -24.03
C GLU A 37 1.49 3.25 -24.21
N GLY A 38 0.93 4.41 -23.85
CA GLY A 38 1.63 5.70 -23.88
C GLY A 38 2.90 5.70 -23.05
N MET A 39 2.87 5.08 -21.87
CA MET A 39 4.03 4.93 -21.00
C MET A 39 5.12 4.07 -21.65
N LEU A 40 4.74 2.93 -22.22
CA LEU A 40 5.67 2.02 -22.90
C LEU A 40 6.25 2.61 -24.18
N ASN A 41 5.43 3.32 -24.96
CA ASN A 41 5.86 3.98 -26.19
C ASN A 41 6.82 5.13 -25.90
N ALA A 42 6.63 5.87 -24.82
CA ALA A 42 7.56 6.93 -24.40
C ALA A 42 8.97 6.39 -24.17
N ILE A 43 9.10 5.18 -23.59
CA ILE A 43 10.39 4.51 -23.39
C ILE A 43 11.02 4.08 -24.73
N LYS A 44 10.22 3.52 -25.64
CA LYS A 44 10.70 3.04 -26.95
C LYS A 44 11.19 4.18 -27.85
N ASN A 45 10.66 5.37 -27.69
CA ASN A 45 10.96 6.54 -28.51
C ASN A 45 11.98 7.49 -27.89
N ILE A 46 12.72 7.04 -26.88
CA ILE A 46 13.79 7.82 -26.27
C ILE A 46 14.92 8.04 -27.29
N ASP A 47 15.26 9.32 -27.53
CA ASP A 47 16.35 9.75 -28.40
C ASP A 47 17.28 10.71 -27.64
N PHE A 48 18.25 10.17 -26.91
CA PHE A 48 19.33 10.93 -26.30
C PHE A 48 20.65 10.17 -26.36
N ASN A 49 21.75 10.90 -26.55
CA ASN A 49 23.10 10.30 -26.66
C ASN A 49 23.81 10.18 -25.29
N VAL A 50 23.35 10.88 -24.27
CA VAL A 50 23.95 10.87 -22.93
C VAL A 50 22.83 10.69 -21.91
N TRP A 51 22.94 9.66 -21.07
CA TRP A 51 22.04 9.40 -19.97
C TRP A 51 22.49 10.20 -18.74
N ALA A 52 22.20 11.49 -18.74
CA ALA A 52 22.66 12.44 -17.73
C ALA A 52 21.82 12.39 -16.44
N TYR A 53 22.38 12.94 -15.35
CA TYR A 53 21.60 13.20 -14.15
C TYR A 53 20.47 14.20 -14.43
N THR A 54 19.34 13.98 -13.81
CA THR A 54 18.23 14.94 -13.75
C THR A 54 18.35 15.80 -12.48
N PRO A 55 17.60 16.91 -12.35
CA PRO A 55 17.48 17.62 -11.08
C PRO A 55 17.05 16.69 -9.93
N SER A 56 17.55 16.95 -8.73
CA SER A 56 17.31 16.08 -7.55
C SER A 56 15.83 16.03 -7.15
N GLU A 57 15.11 17.13 -7.35
CA GLU A 57 13.67 17.22 -7.14
C GLU A 57 12.83 16.55 -8.25
N GLY A 58 13.47 16.13 -9.34
CA GLY A 58 12.85 15.63 -10.56
C GLY A 58 12.78 16.68 -11.67
N THR A 59 12.61 16.21 -12.92
CA THR A 59 12.52 17.08 -14.08
C THR A 59 11.29 18.00 -14.00
N LEU A 60 11.44 19.26 -14.41
CA LEU A 60 10.33 20.20 -14.42
C LEU A 60 9.17 19.69 -15.30
N ALA A 61 9.49 19.07 -16.44
CA ALA A 61 8.47 18.49 -17.33
C ALA A 61 7.59 17.46 -16.63
N TYR A 62 8.19 16.55 -15.85
CA TYR A 62 7.43 15.55 -15.10
C TYR A 62 6.65 16.17 -13.94
N ARG A 63 7.26 17.11 -13.19
CA ARG A 63 6.58 17.80 -12.09
C ARG A 63 5.38 18.63 -12.57
N LEU A 64 5.46 19.26 -13.75
CA LEU A 64 4.34 19.94 -14.39
C LEU A 64 3.21 18.96 -14.73
N LYS A 65 3.52 17.79 -15.31
CA LYS A 65 2.52 16.74 -15.58
C LYS A 65 1.88 16.22 -14.29
N LEU A 66 2.65 16.00 -13.24
CA LEU A 66 2.10 15.63 -11.93
C LEU A 66 1.21 16.73 -11.36
N THR A 67 1.62 18.01 -11.49
CA THR A 67 0.78 19.15 -11.07
C THR A 67 -0.56 19.17 -11.81
N GLU A 68 -0.55 18.96 -13.13
CA GLU A 68 -1.77 18.83 -13.93
C GLU A 68 -2.67 17.71 -13.41
N TYR A 69 -2.10 16.53 -13.17
CA TYR A 69 -2.82 15.37 -12.66
C TYR A 69 -3.45 15.62 -11.28
N TYR A 70 -2.67 16.10 -10.30
CA TYR A 70 -3.19 16.32 -8.94
C TYR A 70 -4.18 17.49 -8.86
N ASN A 71 -4.02 18.53 -9.70
CA ASN A 71 -4.96 19.64 -9.72
C ASN A 71 -6.30 19.26 -10.35
N LYS A 72 -6.34 18.29 -11.29
CA LYS A 72 -7.61 17.68 -11.72
C LYS A 72 -8.31 16.95 -10.57
N LEU A 73 -7.55 16.45 -9.60
CA LEU A 73 -8.08 15.84 -8.37
C LEU A 73 -8.39 16.86 -7.25
N GLY A 74 -8.15 18.16 -7.47
CA GLY A 74 -8.49 19.22 -6.50
C GLY A 74 -7.41 19.53 -5.46
N TYR A 75 -6.14 19.13 -5.64
CA TYR A 75 -5.08 19.34 -4.63
C TYR A 75 -4.58 20.79 -4.55
N ASN A 76 -4.76 21.60 -5.57
CA ASN A 76 -4.29 23.00 -5.65
C ASN A 76 -2.81 23.15 -5.29
N ILE A 77 -1.94 22.50 -6.06
CA ILE A 77 -0.48 22.49 -5.88
C ILE A 77 0.23 23.07 -7.08
N SER A 78 1.50 23.40 -6.90
CA SER A 78 2.43 23.82 -7.95
C SER A 78 3.59 22.80 -8.06
N PRO A 79 4.43 22.87 -9.11
CA PRO A 79 5.59 21.98 -9.25
C PRO A 79 6.57 22.06 -8.07
N GLU A 80 6.61 23.17 -7.36
CA GLU A 80 7.46 23.40 -6.18
C GLU A 80 6.99 22.60 -4.95
N ASN A 81 5.76 22.09 -4.97
CA ASN A 81 5.19 21.25 -3.91
C ASN A 81 5.52 19.76 -4.09
N ILE A 82 6.29 19.40 -5.11
CA ILE A 82 6.53 18.00 -5.51
C ILE A 82 8.03 17.68 -5.47
N LEU A 83 8.38 16.60 -4.75
CA LEU A 83 9.68 15.92 -4.86
C LEU A 83 9.45 14.56 -5.52
N VAL A 84 10.08 14.35 -6.67
CA VAL A 84 10.06 13.04 -7.37
C VAL A 84 11.00 12.08 -6.65
N THR A 85 10.55 10.86 -6.42
CA THR A 85 11.25 9.84 -5.63
C THR A 85 11.42 8.52 -6.38
N VAL A 86 12.32 7.67 -5.88
CA VAL A 86 12.53 6.31 -6.39
C VAL A 86 11.46 5.38 -5.81
N GLY A 87 10.21 5.59 -6.27
CA GLY A 87 9.01 4.92 -5.79
C GLY A 87 8.50 5.47 -4.45
N GLY A 88 7.31 5.00 -4.04
CA GLY A 88 6.69 5.39 -2.77
C GLY A 88 7.54 5.06 -1.53
N SER A 89 8.40 4.05 -1.60
CA SER A 89 9.30 3.70 -0.48
C SER A 89 10.27 4.83 -0.13
N GLU A 90 10.85 5.51 -1.11
CA GLU A 90 11.71 6.66 -0.87
C GLU A 90 10.88 7.86 -0.39
N ALA A 91 9.68 8.07 -0.92
CA ALA A 91 8.79 9.14 -0.47
C ALA A 91 8.48 8.99 1.04
N ILE A 92 8.14 7.78 1.50
CA ILE A 92 7.90 7.47 2.92
C ILE A 92 9.16 7.72 3.76
N THR A 93 10.32 7.26 3.28
CA THR A 93 11.59 7.45 3.99
C THR A 93 11.93 8.93 4.13
N ILE A 94 11.83 9.71 3.05
CA ILE A 94 12.07 11.16 3.07
C ILE A 94 11.07 11.86 4.00
N ALA A 95 9.78 11.51 3.96
CA ALA A 95 8.77 12.08 4.86
C ALA A 95 9.15 11.85 6.33
N MET A 96 9.51 10.63 6.72
CA MET A 96 9.94 10.32 8.08
C MET A 96 11.21 11.08 8.48
N GLN A 97 12.24 11.06 7.63
CA GLN A 97 13.53 11.71 7.93
C GLN A 97 13.46 13.23 7.95
N THR A 98 12.48 13.81 7.26
CA THR A 98 12.30 15.28 7.17
C THR A 98 11.47 15.83 8.32
N CYS A 99 10.39 15.13 8.68
CA CYS A 99 9.37 15.65 9.59
C CYS A 99 9.51 15.11 11.02
N VAL A 100 10.36 14.10 11.25
CA VAL A 100 10.45 13.38 12.53
C VAL A 100 11.90 13.21 12.94
N ASN A 101 12.23 13.53 14.19
CA ASN A 101 13.58 13.34 14.73
C ASN A 101 13.78 11.92 15.26
N GLU A 102 15.06 11.55 15.49
CA GLU A 102 15.41 10.30 16.15
C GLU A 102 14.74 10.18 17.53
N GLY A 103 14.05 9.06 17.76
CA GLY A 103 13.36 8.76 19.01
C GLY A 103 11.98 9.42 19.15
N ASP A 104 11.55 10.21 18.17
CA ASP A 104 10.16 10.68 18.08
C ASP A 104 9.21 9.55 17.68
N GLU A 105 7.92 9.77 17.86
CA GLU A 105 6.87 8.77 17.72
C GLU A 105 5.95 9.08 16.53
N ILE A 106 5.54 8.02 15.84
CA ILE A 106 4.52 8.07 14.77
C ILE A 106 3.40 7.10 15.11
N ILE A 107 2.15 7.59 15.13
CA ILE A 107 0.97 6.75 15.34
C ILE A 107 0.53 6.16 14.00
N ILE A 108 0.29 4.84 13.97
CA ILE A 108 -0.12 4.13 12.75
C ILE A 108 -1.27 3.19 13.08
N PRO A 109 -2.48 3.36 12.46
CA PRO A 109 -3.56 2.38 12.56
C PRO A 109 -3.11 1.03 11.99
N GLU A 110 -3.26 -0.04 12.76
CA GLU A 110 -2.91 -1.40 12.34
C GLU A 110 -4.14 -2.30 12.20
N PRO A 111 -4.11 -3.26 11.23
CA PRO A 111 -2.94 -3.66 10.45
C PRO A 111 -2.54 -2.65 9.40
N PHE A 112 -1.23 -2.47 9.19
CA PHE A 112 -0.64 -1.50 8.28
C PHE A 112 0.39 -2.15 7.34
N TYR A 113 0.80 -1.43 6.30
CA TYR A 113 1.83 -1.88 5.37
C TYR A 113 3.11 -2.28 6.12
N ALA A 114 3.45 -3.57 6.08
CA ALA A 114 4.51 -4.17 6.90
C ALA A 114 5.87 -3.45 6.82
N ASN A 115 6.16 -2.78 5.69
CA ASN A 115 7.42 -2.06 5.53
C ASN A 115 7.47 -0.73 6.29
N TYR A 116 6.36 -0.20 6.85
CA TYR A 116 6.44 0.99 7.71
C TYR A 116 7.35 0.78 8.91
N ASN A 117 7.33 -0.41 9.52
CA ASN A 117 8.29 -0.78 10.57
C ASN A 117 9.75 -0.72 10.09
N GLY A 118 9.99 -1.12 8.83
CA GLY A 118 11.31 -1.04 8.22
C GLY A 118 11.76 0.41 8.01
N PHE A 119 10.89 1.25 7.48
CA PHE A 119 11.19 2.68 7.25
C PHE A 119 11.37 3.42 8.58
N ALA A 120 10.54 3.15 9.58
CA ALA A 120 10.69 3.70 10.93
C ALA A 120 12.04 3.28 11.56
N CYS A 121 12.41 2.01 11.43
CA CYS A 121 13.71 1.52 11.90
C CYS A 121 14.89 2.22 11.20
N MET A 122 14.83 2.44 9.88
CA MET A 122 15.88 3.15 9.14
C MET A 122 15.97 4.63 9.53
N SER A 123 14.86 5.22 9.97
CA SER A 123 14.77 6.62 10.38
C SER A 123 14.93 6.82 11.90
N ASN A 124 15.20 5.75 12.67
CA ASN A 124 15.24 5.76 14.14
C ASN A 124 13.98 6.33 14.80
N VAL A 125 12.82 6.09 14.21
CA VAL A 125 11.51 6.56 14.66
C VAL A 125 10.75 5.44 15.36
N VAL A 126 9.99 5.76 16.39
CA VAL A 126 9.20 4.82 17.18
C VAL A 126 7.78 4.72 16.64
N VAL A 127 7.37 3.52 16.25
CA VAL A 127 5.99 3.25 15.83
C VAL A 127 5.10 3.05 17.06
N LYS A 128 4.03 3.82 17.16
CA LYS A 128 2.94 3.69 18.14
C LYS A 128 1.72 3.11 17.43
N PRO A 129 1.51 1.79 17.50
CA PRO A 129 0.39 1.17 16.82
C PRO A 129 -0.94 1.47 17.54
N ILE A 130 -2.01 1.57 16.74
CA ILE A 130 -3.39 1.63 17.25
C ILE A 130 -4.25 0.60 16.51
N LEU A 131 -4.89 -0.31 17.26
CA LEU A 131 -5.61 -1.45 16.68
C LEU A 131 -6.92 -1.04 16.00
N SER A 132 -7.07 -1.43 14.73
CA SER A 132 -8.36 -1.59 14.07
C SER A 132 -8.74 -3.07 14.06
N TYR A 133 -10.03 -3.36 14.11
CA TYR A 133 -10.54 -4.72 14.26
C TYR A 133 -11.29 -5.19 13.01
N ILE A 134 -11.07 -6.46 12.65
CA ILE A 134 -11.73 -7.08 11.50
C ILE A 134 -13.26 -7.12 11.64
N GLU A 135 -13.76 -7.26 12.87
CA GLU A 135 -15.19 -7.27 13.20
C GLU A 135 -15.89 -5.95 12.82
N ASN A 136 -15.13 -4.83 12.79
CA ASN A 136 -15.60 -3.51 12.35
C ASN A 136 -15.17 -3.17 10.92
N GLY A 137 -14.72 -4.18 10.13
CA GLY A 137 -14.20 -3.98 8.77
C GLY A 137 -12.91 -3.15 8.73
N PHE A 138 -12.17 -3.08 9.83
CA PHE A 138 -10.95 -2.28 10.01
C PHE A 138 -11.17 -0.75 9.95
N ALA A 139 -12.35 -0.28 10.36
CA ALA A 139 -12.62 1.15 10.51
C ALA A 139 -11.61 1.84 11.43
N LEU A 140 -11.43 3.15 11.23
CA LEU A 140 -10.55 3.95 12.06
C LEU A 140 -10.96 3.82 13.54
N PRO A 141 -10.02 3.57 14.46
CA PRO A 141 -10.32 3.58 15.89
C PRO A 141 -10.86 4.96 16.34
N PRO A 142 -11.67 5.01 17.42
CA PRO A 142 -12.16 6.27 17.94
C PRO A 142 -11.03 7.27 18.23
N ILE A 143 -11.23 8.53 17.91
CA ILE A 143 -10.21 9.59 18.07
C ILE A 143 -9.68 9.70 19.50
N ALA A 144 -10.52 9.43 20.50
CA ALA A 144 -10.08 9.39 21.90
C ALA A 144 -8.99 8.33 22.18
N GLU A 145 -8.92 7.26 21.40
CA GLU A 145 -7.84 6.27 21.54
C GLU A 145 -6.52 6.79 20.96
N PHE A 146 -6.56 7.60 19.89
CA PHE A 146 -5.38 8.30 19.40
C PHE A 146 -4.85 9.28 20.43
N GLU A 147 -5.73 10.07 21.05
CA GLU A 147 -5.32 11.06 22.06
C GLU A 147 -4.59 10.43 23.25
N LYS A 148 -4.95 9.21 23.66
CA LYS A 148 -4.25 8.48 24.72
C LYS A 148 -2.81 8.10 24.36
N LEU A 149 -2.51 7.98 23.04
CA LEU A 149 -1.18 7.63 22.55
C LEU A 149 -0.28 8.83 22.29
N ILE A 150 -0.88 10.05 22.19
CA ILE A 150 -0.13 11.26 21.88
C ILE A 150 0.72 11.67 23.11
N THR A 151 2.00 11.87 22.86
CA THR A 151 2.99 12.38 23.82
C THR A 151 3.70 13.60 23.23
N GLU A 152 4.58 14.25 23.97
CA GLU A 152 5.44 15.34 23.46
C GLU A 152 6.36 14.88 22.31
N LYS A 153 6.64 13.56 22.22
CA LYS A 153 7.44 12.94 21.16
C LYS A 153 6.63 12.59 19.92
N THR A 154 5.30 12.59 19.99
CA THR A 154 4.47 12.27 18.84
C THR A 154 4.54 13.40 17.83
N LYS A 155 4.93 13.09 16.57
CA LYS A 155 5.11 14.10 15.51
C LYS A 155 4.23 13.86 14.29
N ALA A 156 3.78 12.63 14.07
CA ALA A 156 2.97 12.32 12.90
C ALA A 156 1.97 11.19 13.14
N ILE A 157 0.95 11.17 12.31
CA ILE A 157 0.05 10.02 12.08
C ILE A 157 0.26 9.57 10.63
N ILE A 158 0.40 8.26 10.40
CA ILE A 158 0.45 7.70 9.05
C ILE A 158 -0.84 6.93 8.77
N ILE A 159 -1.46 7.20 7.64
CA ILE A 159 -2.53 6.38 7.07
C ILE A 159 -2.13 5.91 5.67
N CYS A 160 -2.64 4.75 5.25
CA CYS A 160 -2.63 4.30 3.86
C CYS A 160 -4.07 4.31 3.36
N ASN A 161 -4.37 5.11 2.36
CA ASN A 161 -5.73 5.32 1.88
C ASN A 161 -5.81 5.18 0.34
N PRO A 162 -6.54 4.19 -0.17
CA PRO A 162 -7.07 2.99 0.47
C PRO A 162 -6.00 2.10 1.11
N ASN A 163 -6.36 1.36 2.17
CA ASN A 163 -5.40 0.69 3.03
C ASN A 163 -4.82 -0.61 2.42
N ASN A 164 -3.53 -0.78 2.58
CA ASN A 164 -2.83 -2.06 2.53
C ASN A 164 -2.44 -2.41 3.98
N PRO A 165 -3.00 -3.48 4.58
CA PRO A 165 -3.48 -4.71 3.93
C PRO A 165 -5.00 -4.88 3.82
N THR A 166 -5.82 -4.01 4.39
CA THR A 166 -7.23 -4.30 4.65
C THR A 166 -8.18 -3.96 3.51
N GLY A 167 -7.75 -3.08 2.58
CA GLY A 167 -8.63 -2.50 1.58
C GLY A 167 -9.63 -1.47 2.14
N TYR A 168 -9.44 -1.04 3.40
CA TYR A 168 -10.28 0.00 4.01
C TYR A 168 -10.11 1.33 3.27
N LEU A 169 -11.21 2.01 3.02
CA LEU A 169 -11.26 3.35 2.44
C LEU A 169 -11.82 4.31 3.50
N TYR A 170 -10.99 5.27 3.92
CA TYR A 170 -11.38 6.23 4.95
C TYR A 170 -12.48 7.17 4.48
N SER A 171 -13.45 7.41 5.36
CA SER A 171 -14.53 8.37 5.13
C SER A 171 -14.04 9.81 5.34
N ARG A 172 -14.82 10.78 4.84
CA ARG A 172 -14.56 12.21 5.09
C ARG A 172 -14.57 12.52 6.58
N GLU A 173 -15.52 11.95 7.32
CA GLU A 173 -15.68 12.15 8.75
C GLU A 173 -14.45 11.65 9.53
N GLU A 174 -13.90 10.50 9.15
CA GLU A 174 -12.67 9.97 9.76
C GLU A 174 -11.46 10.86 9.47
N LEU A 175 -11.34 11.35 8.23
CA LEU A 175 -10.24 12.26 7.85
C LEU A 175 -10.37 13.63 8.54
N GLU A 176 -11.57 14.18 8.69
CA GLU A 176 -11.82 15.41 9.47
C GLU A 176 -11.50 15.23 10.97
N ALA A 177 -11.77 14.04 11.50
CA ALA A 177 -11.43 13.71 12.87
C ALA A 177 -9.90 13.64 13.07
N LEU A 178 -9.16 13.01 12.13
CA LEU A 178 -7.69 13.02 12.13
C LEU A 178 -7.12 14.43 11.96
N LYS A 179 -7.70 15.24 11.08
CA LYS A 179 -7.35 16.66 10.93
C LYS A 179 -7.45 17.40 12.26
N THR A 180 -8.55 17.20 13.00
CA THR A 180 -8.75 17.84 14.29
C THR A 180 -7.61 17.53 15.26
N LEU A 181 -7.12 16.29 15.29
CA LEU A 181 -5.95 15.91 16.09
C LEU A 181 -4.68 16.58 15.57
N CYS A 182 -4.43 16.54 14.27
CA CYS A 182 -3.21 17.11 13.69
C CYS A 182 -3.11 18.61 13.97
N VAL A 183 -4.21 19.35 13.83
CA VAL A 183 -4.23 20.78 14.13
C VAL A 183 -4.07 21.04 15.64
N LYS A 184 -4.76 20.26 16.51
CA LYS A 184 -4.71 20.43 17.97
C LYS A 184 -3.32 20.19 18.56
N TYR A 185 -2.60 19.19 18.04
CA TYR A 185 -1.32 18.74 18.60
C TYR A 185 -0.11 19.06 17.70
N ASP A 186 -0.31 19.85 16.65
CA ASP A 186 0.73 20.21 15.67
C ASP A 186 1.44 18.97 15.10
N LEU A 187 0.65 18.01 14.62
CA LEU A 187 1.15 16.76 14.05
C LEU A 187 1.10 16.81 12.52
N PHE A 188 2.05 16.14 11.88
CA PHE A 188 1.95 15.82 10.46
C PHE A 188 0.95 14.69 10.22
N LEU A 189 0.21 14.77 9.12
CA LEU A 189 -0.61 13.69 8.58
C LEU A 189 0.05 13.15 7.30
N PHE A 190 0.69 12.01 7.40
CA PHE A 190 1.27 11.30 6.27
C PHE A 190 0.21 10.42 5.64
N SER A 191 -0.09 10.64 4.35
CA SER A 191 -1.07 9.86 3.60
C SER A 191 -0.36 9.11 2.46
N ASP A 192 -0.27 7.79 2.60
CA ASP A 192 0.17 6.90 1.53
C ASP A 192 -1.02 6.63 0.60
N GLU A 193 -0.98 7.20 -0.60
CA GLU A 193 -2.08 7.18 -1.56
C GLU A 193 -1.80 6.26 -2.76
N ALA A 194 -0.93 5.28 -2.60
CA ALA A 194 -0.52 4.37 -3.66
C ALA A 194 -1.68 3.63 -4.35
N TYR A 195 -2.84 3.51 -3.69
CA TYR A 195 -4.01 2.76 -4.17
C TYR A 195 -5.22 3.66 -4.51
N ARG A 196 -5.04 4.97 -4.60
CA ARG A 196 -6.10 5.97 -4.79
C ARG A 196 -7.09 5.65 -5.92
N GLU A 197 -6.64 5.11 -7.03
CA GLU A 197 -7.46 4.79 -8.19
C GLU A 197 -8.32 3.52 -8.02
N PHE A 198 -8.05 2.73 -6.97
CA PHE A 198 -8.78 1.49 -6.69
C PHE A 198 -9.83 1.74 -5.62
N CYS A 199 -10.96 2.31 -6.00
CA CYS A 199 -12.14 2.50 -5.16
C CYS A 199 -13.34 1.82 -5.81
N TYR A 200 -14.18 1.17 -5.00
CA TYR A 200 -15.24 0.28 -5.45
C TYR A 200 -16.61 0.72 -4.94
N ASP A 201 -17.66 0.15 -5.53
CA ASP A 201 -19.06 0.33 -5.11
C ASP A 201 -19.51 1.81 -5.15
N GLY A 202 -19.00 2.59 -6.13
CA GLY A 202 -19.30 4.01 -6.25
C GLY A 202 -18.74 4.89 -5.14
N ARG A 203 -17.83 4.37 -4.31
CA ARG A 203 -17.16 5.16 -3.27
C ARG A 203 -16.11 6.06 -3.90
N GLU A 204 -16.03 7.28 -3.41
CA GLU A 204 -15.05 8.26 -3.84
C GLU A 204 -13.84 8.28 -2.91
N PHE A 205 -12.66 8.40 -3.52
CA PHE A 205 -11.43 8.65 -2.77
C PHE A 205 -11.39 10.09 -2.26
N ILE A 206 -11.04 10.25 -0.99
CA ILE A 206 -10.82 11.56 -0.38
C ILE A 206 -9.39 11.62 0.15
N SER A 207 -8.63 12.63 -0.31
CA SER A 207 -7.30 12.92 0.22
C SER A 207 -7.38 13.89 1.39
N PRO A 208 -6.47 13.82 2.38
CA PRO A 208 -6.30 14.90 3.35
C PRO A 208 -6.00 16.26 2.71
N MET A 209 -5.48 16.32 1.48
CA MET A 209 -5.29 17.56 0.71
C MET A 209 -6.60 18.27 0.34
N HIS A 210 -7.75 17.61 0.47
CA HIS A 210 -9.08 18.21 0.26
C HIS A 210 -9.66 18.86 1.53
N LEU A 211 -8.92 18.81 2.63
CA LEU A 211 -9.39 19.32 3.92
C LEU A 211 -8.79 20.70 4.20
N ASP A 212 -9.65 21.71 4.33
CA ASP A 212 -9.21 23.07 4.64
C ASP A 212 -8.45 23.16 5.97
N GLY A 213 -7.41 23.99 6.03
CA GLY A 213 -6.65 24.27 7.24
C GLY A 213 -5.67 23.17 7.66
N LEU A 214 -5.27 22.27 6.73
CA LEU A 214 -4.29 21.23 6.97
C LEU A 214 -3.06 21.36 6.05
N ASP A 215 -2.97 22.41 5.25
CA ASP A 215 -1.97 22.59 4.19
C ASP A 215 -0.52 22.43 4.67
N GLU A 216 -0.19 22.90 5.87
CA GLU A 216 1.17 22.81 6.44
C GLU A 216 1.46 21.46 7.10
N ASN A 217 0.43 20.65 7.36
CA ASN A 217 0.55 19.41 8.10
C ASN A 217 0.52 18.16 7.20
N VAL A 218 -0.03 18.26 5.98
CA VAL A 218 -0.20 17.09 5.09
C VAL A 218 1.07 16.82 4.29
N VAL A 219 1.47 15.53 4.28
CA VAL A 219 2.50 15.00 3.39
C VAL A 219 1.93 13.78 2.68
N ILE A 220 1.77 13.87 1.37
CA ILE A 220 1.31 12.77 0.52
C ILE A 220 2.52 11.99 0.01
N MET A 221 2.45 10.66 0.08
CA MET A 221 3.37 9.76 -0.58
C MET A 221 2.61 8.98 -1.65
N ASP A 222 3.09 9.02 -2.88
CA ASP A 222 2.43 8.37 -4.00
C ASP A 222 3.42 7.69 -4.95
N THR A 223 2.91 6.82 -5.83
CA THR A 223 3.73 6.04 -6.77
C THR A 223 2.94 5.67 -8.02
N VAL A 224 3.64 5.57 -9.14
CA VAL A 224 3.08 5.03 -10.39
C VAL A 224 2.88 3.51 -10.35
N SER A 225 3.43 2.84 -9.33
CA SER A 225 3.56 1.38 -9.25
C SER A 225 2.25 0.63 -9.39
N LYS A 226 1.16 1.14 -8.79
CA LYS A 226 -0.12 0.43 -8.74
C LYS A 226 -1.07 0.91 -9.83
N ARG A 227 -1.25 2.21 -9.91
CA ARG A 227 -2.14 2.92 -10.84
C ARG A 227 -1.89 2.55 -12.31
N TYR A 228 -0.63 2.39 -12.69
CA TYR A 228 -0.23 2.09 -14.08
C TYR A 228 0.40 0.70 -14.25
N SER A 229 0.24 -0.22 -13.29
CA SER A 229 0.91 -1.54 -13.32
C SER A 229 2.41 -1.44 -13.60
N ALA A 230 3.06 -0.42 -13.05
CA ALA A 230 4.45 -0.06 -13.33
C ALA A 230 5.36 -0.18 -12.09
N CYS A 231 5.21 -1.28 -11.33
CA CYS A 231 5.98 -1.51 -10.11
C CYS A 231 7.51 -1.48 -10.33
N GLY A 232 7.96 -1.93 -11.51
CA GLY A 232 9.37 -1.97 -11.91
C GLY A 232 9.96 -0.60 -12.26
N ALA A 233 9.14 0.40 -12.56
CA ALA A 233 9.60 1.76 -12.88
C ALA A 233 10.26 2.46 -11.69
N ARG A 234 9.98 2.03 -10.45
CA ARG A 234 10.53 2.66 -9.24
C ARG A 234 10.39 4.18 -9.24
N LEU A 235 9.21 4.68 -9.57
CA LEU A 235 8.90 6.10 -9.66
C LEU A 235 7.75 6.45 -8.73
N GLY A 236 7.92 7.53 -7.95
CA GLY A 236 6.94 8.05 -7.01
C GLY A 236 7.16 9.52 -6.74
N CYS A 237 6.44 10.06 -5.79
CA CYS A 237 6.61 11.44 -5.35
C CYS A 237 6.17 11.63 -3.89
N LEU A 238 6.75 12.65 -3.27
CA LEU A 238 6.30 13.28 -2.05
C LEU A 238 5.68 14.63 -2.42
N ILE A 239 4.51 14.94 -1.86
CA ILE A 239 3.77 16.17 -2.15
C ILE A 239 3.37 16.82 -0.84
N THR A 240 3.66 18.11 -0.70
CA THR A 240 3.21 18.92 0.43
C THR A 240 3.21 20.39 0.08
N LYS A 241 2.33 21.18 0.67
CA LYS A 241 2.36 22.66 0.57
C LYS A 241 3.34 23.28 1.57
N ASN A 242 3.80 22.52 2.56
CA ASN A 242 4.77 22.96 3.55
C ASN A 242 6.16 23.16 2.89
N LYS A 243 6.57 24.42 2.78
CA LYS A 243 7.84 24.78 2.11
C LYS A 243 9.07 24.30 2.86
N GLU A 244 9.01 24.19 4.19
CA GLU A 244 10.13 23.74 5.01
C GLU A 244 10.34 22.24 4.82
N VAL A 245 9.25 21.47 4.72
CA VAL A 245 9.30 20.03 4.40
C VAL A 245 9.90 19.81 3.01
N ILE A 246 9.48 20.59 1.99
CA ILE A 246 10.09 20.50 0.66
C ILE A 246 11.58 20.85 0.69
N ALA A 247 11.96 21.95 1.35
CA ALA A 247 13.35 22.41 1.41
C ALA A 247 14.25 21.40 2.15
N SER A 248 13.74 20.78 3.21
CA SER A 248 14.48 19.77 3.97
C SER A 248 14.51 18.43 3.22
N GLY A 249 13.39 17.99 2.63
CA GLY A 249 13.31 16.78 1.82
C GLY A 249 14.21 16.82 0.59
N LEU A 250 14.40 18.02 -0.01
CA LEU A 250 15.33 18.21 -1.12
C LEU A 250 16.77 17.87 -0.75
N LYS A 251 17.21 18.09 0.49
CA LYS A 251 18.56 17.72 0.94
C LYS A 251 18.76 16.19 0.90
N PHE A 252 17.75 15.41 1.29
CA PHE A 252 17.79 13.96 1.16
C PHE A 252 17.74 13.51 -0.30
N ALA A 253 16.91 14.16 -1.12
CA ALA A 253 16.87 13.92 -2.56
C ALA A 253 18.22 14.22 -3.23
N GLN A 254 18.93 15.27 -2.82
CA GLN A 254 20.27 15.61 -3.27
C GLN A 254 21.30 14.57 -2.85
N ALA A 255 21.20 14.01 -1.66
CA ALA A 255 22.08 12.93 -1.20
C ALA A 255 21.96 11.66 -2.06
N ARG A 256 20.75 11.36 -2.59
CA ARG A 256 20.50 10.30 -3.57
C ARG A 256 20.95 10.68 -4.99
N LEU A 257 21.18 11.94 -5.30
CA LEU A 257 21.47 12.59 -6.57
C LEU A 257 20.22 12.92 -7.39
N SER A 258 19.67 11.98 -8.15
CA SER A 258 18.49 12.23 -8.99
C SER A 258 17.61 10.99 -9.15
N PRO A 259 16.30 11.15 -9.39
CA PRO A 259 15.48 10.05 -9.88
C PRO A 259 15.85 9.70 -11.32
N GLY A 260 15.52 8.49 -11.76
CA GLY A 260 15.84 8.03 -13.11
C GLY A 260 15.20 8.86 -14.20
N MET A 261 15.95 9.18 -15.26
CA MET A 261 15.47 10.00 -16.37
C MET A 261 14.40 9.28 -17.19
N VAL A 262 14.64 8.01 -17.53
CA VAL A 262 13.74 7.20 -18.38
C VAL A 262 12.40 7.01 -17.68
N GLU A 263 12.43 6.74 -16.39
CA GLU A 263 11.24 6.54 -15.58
C GLU A 263 10.38 7.82 -15.50
N GLN A 264 11.02 8.99 -15.44
CA GLN A 264 10.31 10.27 -15.44
C GLN A 264 9.69 10.58 -16.80
N ILE A 265 10.37 10.27 -17.92
CA ILE A 265 9.81 10.38 -19.27
C ILE A 265 8.57 9.49 -19.41
N ALA A 266 8.69 8.24 -18.98
CA ALA A 266 7.59 7.28 -18.98
C ALA A 266 6.43 7.73 -18.07
N GLY A 267 6.75 8.22 -16.86
CA GLY A 267 5.79 8.74 -15.91
C GLY A 267 5.04 9.99 -16.41
N ALA A 268 5.72 10.87 -17.12
CA ALA A 268 5.08 12.04 -17.74
C ALA A 268 4.04 11.61 -18.79
N ALA A 269 4.39 10.67 -19.65
CA ALA A 269 3.47 10.13 -20.66
C ALA A 269 2.30 9.35 -20.01
N ALA A 270 2.53 8.71 -18.87
CA ALA A 270 1.49 7.98 -18.15
C ALA A 270 0.36 8.89 -17.62
N VAL A 271 0.65 10.16 -17.35
CA VAL A 271 -0.36 11.14 -16.91
C VAL A 271 -1.46 11.34 -17.96
N ASP A 272 -1.14 11.20 -19.23
CA ASP A 272 -2.10 11.33 -20.34
C ASP A 272 -2.90 10.03 -20.61
N THR A 273 -2.82 9.04 -19.72
CA THR A 273 -3.62 7.81 -19.81
C THR A 273 -5.12 8.16 -19.71
N PRO A 274 -5.96 7.70 -20.66
CA PRO A 274 -7.37 8.06 -20.68
C PRO A 274 -8.13 7.39 -19.53
N ASP A 275 -9.20 8.03 -19.08
CA ASP A 275 -10.06 7.56 -17.98
C ASP A 275 -10.60 6.14 -18.24
N SER A 276 -10.87 5.79 -19.51
CA SER A 276 -11.32 4.46 -19.92
C SER A 276 -10.36 3.33 -19.53
N TYR A 277 -9.06 3.61 -19.38
CA TYR A 277 -8.10 2.64 -18.83
C TYR A 277 -8.43 2.32 -17.36
N PHE A 278 -8.64 3.36 -16.55
CA PHE A 278 -8.95 3.19 -15.12
C PHE A 278 -10.32 2.56 -14.90
N GLU A 279 -11.31 2.90 -15.72
CA GLU A 279 -12.64 2.27 -15.70
C GLU A 279 -12.54 0.77 -15.96
N LYS A 280 -11.77 0.37 -16.98
CA LYS A 280 -11.52 -1.05 -17.30
C LYS A 280 -10.78 -1.74 -16.15
N VAL A 281 -9.75 -1.12 -15.60
CA VAL A 281 -8.98 -1.65 -14.46
C VAL A 281 -9.89 -1.85 -13.24
N ASN A 282 -10.68 -0.84 -12.88
CA ASN A 282 -11.59 -0.92 -11.73
C ASN A 282 -12.69 -1.96 -11.92
N THR A 283 -13.23 -2.11 -13.13
CA THR A 283 -14.21 -3.15 -13.45
C THR A 283 -13.63 -4.54 -13.22
N GLU A 284 -12.42 -4.79 -13.71
CA GLU A 284 -11.73 -6.08 -13.55
C GLU A 284 -11.41 -6.35 -12.06
N TYR A 285 -10.85 -5.39 -11.34
CA TYR A 285 -10.54 -5.57 -9.92
C TYR A 285 -11.79 -5.70 -9.04
N THR A 286 -12.90 -5.07 -9.39
CA THR A 286 -14.20 -5.29 -8.73
C THR A 286 -14.64 -6.74 -8.89
N LEU A 287 -14.57 -7.29 -10.10
CA LEU A 287 -14.92 -8.68 -10.37
C LEU A 287 -14.02 -9.66 -9.58
N ARG A 288 -12.71 -9.41 -9.55
CA ARG A 288 -11.75 -10.23 -8.79
C ARG A 288 -12.01 -10.17 -7.29
N ARG A 289 -12.27 -8.97 -6.74
CA ARG A 289 -12.65 -8.76 -5.34
C ARG A 289 -13.90 -9.55 -4.99
N ASP A 290 -14.95 -9.37 -5.75
CA ASP A 290 -16.25 -10.00 -5.49
C ASP A 290 -16.14 -11.53 -5.56
N THR A 291 -15.38 -12.04 -6.52
CA THR A 291 -15.07 -13.47 -6.64
C THR A 291 -14.35 -13.97 -5.38
N LEU A 292 -13.27 -13.31 -4.98
CA LEU A 292 -12.48 -13.74 -3.81
C LEU A 292 -13.29 -13.65 -2.52
N VAL A 293 -13.94 -12.52 -2.25
CA VAL A 293 -14.71 -12.29 -1.01
C VAL A 293 -15.89 -13.27 -0.90
N LYS A 294 -16.61 -13.50 -1.99
CA LYS A 294 -17.70 -14.49 -2.04
C LYS A 294 -17.19 -15.89 -1.72
N ARG A 295 -16.07 -16.33 -2.34
CA ARG A 295 -15.49 -17.65 -2.12
C ARG A 295 -14.99 -17.79 -0.68
N LEU A 296 -14.31 -16.80 -0.13
CA LEU A 296 -13.83 -16.83 1.26
C LEU A 296 -14.99 -16.99 2.25
N ASN A 297 -16.03 -16.16 2.12
CA ASN A 297 -17.18 -16.20 3.02
C ASN A 297 -18.10 -17.43 2.81
N SER A 298 -17.89 -18.23 1.76
CA SER A 298 -18.55 -19.52 1.61
C SER A 298 -17.87 -20.67 2.37
N ILE A 299 -16.63 -20.47 2.83
CA ILE A 299 -15.88 -21.48 3.60
C ILE A 299 -16.29 -21.39 5.07
N GLU A 300 -16.68 -22.51 5.66
CA GLU A 300 -17.09 -22.56 7.06
C GLU A 300 -16.01 -22.06 8.04
N GLY A 301 -16.39 -21.11 8.88
CA GLY A 301 -15.50 -20.50 9.88
C GLY A 301 -14.58 -19.38 9.34
N VAL A 302 -14.63 -19.07 8.04
CA VAL A 302 -13.91 -17.95 7.45
C VAL A 302 -14.78 -16.70 7.46
N TYR A 303 -14.18 -15.56 7.83
CA TYR A 303 -14.81 -14.25 7.75
C TYR A 303 -13.89 -13.26 7.03
N CYS A 304 -14.41 -12.61 5.99
CA CYS A 304 -13.72 -11.59 5.20
C CYS A 304 -14.63 -10.39 5.00
N PRO A 305 -14.30 -9.20 5.55
CA PRO A 305 -15.04 -7.99 5.24
C PRO A 305 -14.87 -7.61 3.77
N ASN A 306 -15.86 -6.90 3.20
CA ASN A 306 -15.78 -6.43 1.83
C ASN A 306 -14.92 -5.16 1.76
N PRO A 307 -13.75 -5.15 1.08
CA PRO A 307 -12.90 -3.98 1.01
C PRO A 307 -13.51 -2.89 0.12
N GLY A 308 -13.38 -1.63 0.55
CA GLY A 308 -13.82 -0.46 -0.21
C GLY A 308 -12.83 0.02 -1.24
N GLY A 309 -11.56 -0.42 -1.17
CA GLY A 309 -10.49 0.00 -2.07
C GLY A 309 -9.27 -0.89 -2.06
N ALA A 310 -8.19 -0.45 -2.72
CA ALA A 310 -6.96 -1.21 -2.97
C ALA A 310 -7.25 -2.54 -3.71
N PHE A 311 -6.40 -3.53 -3.58
CA PHE A 311 -6.62 -4.88 -4.13
C PHE A 311 -6.17 -5.98 -3.16
N TYR A 312 -6.49 -5.76 -1.86
CA TYR A 312 -6.19 -6.68 -0.78
C TYR A 312 -7.44 -6.96 0.06
N VAL A 313 -7.44 -8.13 0.67
CA VAL A 313 -8.31 -8.49 1.78
C VAL A 313 -7.47 -9.04 2.93
N VAL A 314 -7.94 -8.81 4.15
CA VAL A 314 -7.56 -9.58 5.32
C VAL A 314 -8.76 -10.41 5.73
N ALA A 315 -8.59 -11.71 5.83
CA ALA A 315 -9.63 -12.65 6.25
C ALA A 315 -9.20 -13.38 7.51
N LYS A 316 -10.16 -13.62 8.41
CA LYS A 316 -10.02 -14.42 9.62
C LYS A 316 -10.35 -15.87 9.29
N PHE A 317 -9.46 -16.77 9.67
CA PHE A 317 -9.56 -18.20 9.40
C PHE A 317 -9.76 -18.99 10.70
N PRO A 318 -10.40 -20.15 10.65
CA PRO A 318 -10.53 -21.05 11.79
C PRO A 318 -9.23 -21.87 12.02
N ILE A 319 -8.13 -21.17 12.36
CA ILE A 319 -6.79 -21.74 12.54
C ILE A 319 -6.14 -21.25 13.83
N ASP A 320 -5.22 -22.05 14.36
CA ASP A 320 -4.45 -21.73 15.56
C ASP A 320 -3.39 -20.64 15.33
N ASP A 321 -2.75 -20.65 14.14
CA ASP A 321 -1.63 -19.77 13.83
C ASP A 321 -1.46 -19.59 12.32
N ALA A 322 -1.59 -18.35 11.84
CA ALA A 322 -1.53 -18.02 10.43
C ALA A 322 -0.12 -18.24 9.82
N ASP A 323 0.94 -18.05 10.60
CA ASP A 323 2.30 -18.30 10.15
C ASP A 323 2.53 -19.78 9.88
N LYS A 324 2.09 -20.63 10.81
CA LYS A 324 2.16 -22.10 10.65
C LYS A 324 1.30 -22.58 9.49
N PHE A 325 0.07 -22.06 9.37
CA PHE A 325 -0.84 -22.44 8.29
C PHE A 325 -0.27 -22.05 6.91
N CYS A 326 0.20 -20.80 6.75
CA CYS A 326 0.77 -20.34 5.49
C CYS A 326 2.06 -21.06 5.10
N GLN A 327 2.84 -21.56 6.06
CA GLN A 327 3.98 -22.41 5.79
C GLN A 327 3.55 -23.83 5.43
N TRP A 328 2.67 -24.42 6.24
CA TRP A 328 2.19 -25.80 6.07
C TRP A 328 1.54 -26.02 4.70
N ILE A 329 0.73 -25.05 4.21
CA ILE A 329 0.05 -25.18 2.92
C ILE A 329 1.04 -25.25 1.74
N LEU A 330 2.21 -24.64 1.87
CA LEU A 330 3.27 -24.71 0.86
C LEU A 330 4.09 -26.02 0.97
N GLU A 331 4.40 -26.46 2.17
CA GLU A 331 5.28 -27.62 2.41
C GLU A 331 4.54 -28.95 2.31
N LYS A 332 3.40 -29.05 2.97
CA LYS A 332 2.74 -30.35 3.26
C LYS A 332 1.48 -30.58 2.42
N PHE A 333 0.84 -29.52 1.95
CA PHE A 333 -0.41 -29.61 1.22
C PHE A 333 -0.20 -29.60 -0.29
N SER A 334 -1.08 -30.33 -0.99
CA SER A 334 -1.25 -30.25 -2.44
C SER A 334 -2.63 -30.78 -2.83
N HIS A 335 -3.32 -30.06 -3.68
CA HIS A 335 -4.55 -30.51 -4.34
C HIS A 335 -4.35 -30.43 -5.85
N ASN A 336 -4.46 -31.53 -6.57
CA ASN A 336 -4.21 -31.60 -8.03
C ASN A 336 -2.85 -30.98 -8.44
N ASN A 337 -1.79 -31.23 -7.68
CA ASN A 337 -0.47 -30.61 -7.84
C ASN A 337 -0.48 -29.08 -7.75
N GLN A 338 -1.40 -28.50 -6.99
CA GLN A 338 -1.56 -27.07 -6.81
C GLN A 338 -1.55 -26.70 -5.33
N THR A 339 -1.09 -25.51 -5.02
CA THR A 339 -1.11 -24.93 -3.67
C THR A 339 -1.19 -23.40 -3.74
N VAL A 340 -1.37 -22.74 -2.59
CA VAL A 340 -1.57 -21.29 -2.49
C VAL A 340 -0.52 -20.67 -1.58
N MET A 341 0.07 -19.56 -2.00
CA MET A 341 0.92 -18.72 -1.16
C MET A 341 0.17 -17.46 -0.74
N MET A 342 -0.02 -17.29 0.57
CA MET A 342 -0.66 -16.14 1.19
C MET A 342 0.31 -15.45 2.16
N ALA A 343 -0.06 -14.29 2.69
CA ALA A 343 0.74 -13.60 3.70
C ALA A 343 0.05 -13.69 5.08
N PRO A 344 0.69 -14.32 6.10
CA PRO A 344 0.15 -14.29 7.46
C PRO A 344 0.07 -12.85 7.96
N ALA A 345 -1.06 -12.49 8.60
CA ALA A 345 -1.29 -11.09 8.96
C ALA A 345 -0.48 -10.62 10.18
N THR A 346 0.12 -11.53 10.94
CA THR A 346 0.98 -11.20 12.09
C THR A 346 2.05 -10.14 11.76
N GLY A 347 2.57 -10.16 10.53
CA GLY A 347 3.59 -9.22 10.07
C GLY A 347 3.08 -7.83 9.70
N PHE A 348 1.77 -7.58 9.73
CA PHE A 348 1.16 -6.28 9.49
C PHE A 348 0.74 -5.59 10.79
N TYR A 349 1.01 -6.22 11.92
CA TYR A 349 0.79 -5.71 13.26
C TYR A 349 2.11 -5.51 13.99
N SER A 350 2.20 -4.46 14.80
CA SER A 350 3.26 -4.25 15.78
C SER A 350 2.82 -4.64 17.18
N THR A 351 1.49 -4.67 17.44
CA THR A 351 0.93 -5.16 18.70
C THR A 351 1.14 -6.68 18.82
N PRO A 352 1.86 -7.16 19.87
CA PRO A 352 2.11 -8.58 20.04
C PRO A 352 0.84 -9.41 20.15
N GLY A 353 0.79 -10.51 19.42
CA GLY A 353 -0.34 -11.45 19.45
C GLY A 353 -1.51 -11.12 18.54
N SER A 354 -1.49 -9.99 17.86
CA SER A 354 -2.50 -9.61 16.84
C SER A 354 -2.30 -10.37 15.54
N GLY A 355 -3.37 -10.56 14.78
CA GLY A 355 -3.35 -11.18 13.46
C GLY A 355 -3.05 -12.69 13.43
N LYS A 356 -3.07 -13.39 14.57
CA LYS A 356 -2.69 -14.82 14.67
C LYS A 356 -3.52 -15.77 13.81
N ASN A 357 -4.76 -15.43 13.58
CA ASN A 357 -5.68 -16.21 12.76
C ASN A 357 -6.16 -15.43 11.54
N GLU A 358 -5.43 -14.40 11.16
CA GLU A 358 -5.73 -13.56 10.01
C GLU A 358 -4.69 -13.76 8.90
N VAL A 359 -5.16 -13.67 7.65
CA VAL A 359 -4.32 -13.85 6.47
C VAL A 359 -4.64 -12.76 5.46
N ARG A 360 -3.60 -12.08 4.94
CA ARG A 360 -3.75 -11.14 3.83
C ARG A 360 -3.63 -11.85 2.49
N MET A 361 -4.54 -11.54 1.58
CA MET A 361 -4.51 -11.96 0.18
C MET A 361 -4.63 -10.76 -0.75
N ALA A 362 -3.93 -10.81 -1.89
CA ALA A 362 -4.07 -9.86 -2.98
C ALA A 362 -4.89 -10.50 -4.11
N TYR A 363 -5.92 -9.82 -4.62
CA TYR A 363 -6.73 -10.33 -5.73
C TYR A 363 -6.21 -9.83 -7.08
N VAL A 364 -4.92 -10.09 -7.32
CA VAL A 364 -4.20 -9.68 -8.54
C VAL A 364 -4.21 -10.74 -9.65
N LEU A 365 -4.67 -11.97 -9.36
CA LEU A 365 -4.83 -13.02 -10.34
C LEU A 365 -6.16 -12.89 -11.07
N ASN A 366 -6.27 -13.44 -12.28
CA ASN A 366 -7.55 -13.56 -12.98
C ASN A 366 -8.54 -14.44 -12.20
N THR A 367 -9.83 -14.36 -12.55
CA THR A 367 -10.91 -15.04 -11.80
C THR A 367 -10.81 -16.56 -11.82
N ASP A 368 -10.27 -17.17 -12.89
CA ASP A 368 -10.11 -18.63 -12.98
C ASP A 368 -9.02 -19.11 -12.01
N ASP A 369 -7.86 -18.45 -12.00
CA ASP A 369 -6.79 -18.74 -11.05
C ASP A 369 -7.21 -18.42 -9.60
N LEU A 370 -8.01 -17.38 -9.37
CA LEU A 370 -8.59 -17.09 -8.03
C LEU A 370 -9.51 -18.23 -7.57
N ASN A 371 -10.40 -18.71 -8.43
CA ASN A 371 -11.29 -19.83 -8.10
C ASN A 371 -10.49 -21.10 -7.79
N ALA A 372 -9.50 -21.45 -8.62
CA ALA A 372 -8.64 -22.61 -8.39
C ALA A 372 -7.82 -22.47 -7.08
N ALA A 373 -7.35 -21.26 -6.77
CA ALA A 373 -6.69 -20.99 -5.50
C ALA A 373 -7.64 -21.18 -4.30
N MET A 374 -8.90 -20.77 -4.44
CA MET A 374 -9.91 -20.95 -3.39
C MET A 374 -10.31 -22.41 -3.21
N ASP A 375 -10.38 -23.23 -4.28
CA ASP A 375 -10.57 -24.66 -4.18
C ASP A 375 -9.44 -25.32 -3.37
N CYS A 376 -8.20 -24.93 -3.63
CA CYS A 376 -7.04 -25.38 -2.84
C CYS A 376 -7.16 -24.94 -1.36
N LEU A 377 -7.52 -23.69 -1.11
CA LEU A 377 -7.63 -23.16 0.25
C LEU A 377 -8.71 -23.85 1.07
N GLU A 378 -9.88 -24.06 0.49
CA GLU A 378 -11.01 -24.74 1.16
C GLU A 378 -10.62 -26.14 1.62
N ILE A 379 -10.00 -26.94 0.74
CA ILE A 379 -9.53 -28.30 1.07
C ILE A 379 -8.37 -28.23 2.07
N ALA A 380 -7.47 -27.27 1.94
CA ALA A 380 -6.35 -27.10 2.88
C ALA A 380 -6.85 -26.80 4.30
N LEU A 381 -7.85 -25.93 4.46
CA LEU A 381 -8.44 -25.64 5.76
C LEU A 381 -9.10 -26.85 6.40
N GLN A 382 -9.71 -27.75 5.61
CA GLN A 382 -10.28 -29.00 6.11
C GLN A 382 -9.21 -29.99 6.61
N GLN A 383 -8.03 -29.97 5.99
CA GLN A 383 -6.93 -30.90 6.26
C GLN A 383 -5.89 -30.36 7.26
N TYR A 384 -5.93 -29.07 7.57
CA TYR A 384 -4.94 -28.45 8.44
C TYR A 384 -5.04 -28.98 9.87
N PRO A 385 -3.93 -29.52 10.46
CA PRO A 385 -3.97 -30.10 11.81
C PRO A 385 -4.27 -29.08 12.92
N GLY A 386 -4.01 -27.79 12.68
CA GLY A 386 -4.26 -26.69 13.61
C GLY A 386 -5.59 -25.98 13.37
N ARG A 387 -6.56 -26.61 12.68
CA ARG A 387 -7.91 -26.05 12.54
C ARG A 387 -8.59 -25.99 13.91
N VAL A 388 -9.15 -24.81 14.20
CA VAL A 388 -9.96 -24.56 15.40
C VAL A 388 -11.43 -24.63 15.00
N VAL A 389 -12.20 -25.49 15.68
CA VAL A 389 -13.63 -25.68 15.40
C VAL A 389 -14.46 -24.64 16.13
#